data_fb4ee460025c966711fd5a2d3ce7036a
#
_entry.id   fb4ee460025c966711fd5a2d3ce7036a
#
_cell.length_a   1.000
_cell.length_b   1.000
_cell.length_c   1.000
_cell.angle_alpha   90.00
_cell.angle_beta   90.00
_cell.angle_gamma   90.00
#
_symmetry.space_group_name_H-M   'P 1'
#
loop_
_entity.id
_entity.type
_entity.pdbx_description
1 polymer ?
#
loop_
_entity_poly.entity_id
_entity_poly.type
_entity_poly.pdbx_seq_one_letter_code
_entity_poly.pdbx_strand_id
1 'polypeptide(L)'
;AQTQTRFEPLRDFSETAQTVVASSDHTLIVTTQGTVYSFGSNRMGQLGFLLEEGQGILSSSSGTKRSAATSHTGCTSLQGTIIGANGVELDLQVTPRRVLGPLKREVVLGAAASRIHSVAYTADALYTWGTNNGQLGYDRHSAPLQVQPRRVTLISVPVRQVAATEFATACLLETWDVTVLHGDAHYRIPFPTPRITSDMGMFRPRQAQPKPTIRKITCSGTTFAALSNLGDVFTFHIEHPS
;
A
#
# COMPACT_ATOMS: atom_id res chain seq x y z
N ALA A 1 -12.80 -15.09 -18.98
CA ALA A 1 -12.69 -14.89 -17.54
C ALA A 1 -13.89 -15.55 -16.88
N GLN A 2 -13.66 -16.48 -15.93
CA GLN A 2 -14.75 -17.06 -15.14
C GLN A 2 -15.11 -16.08 -14.03
N THR A 3 -16.36 -15.69 -13.96
CA THR A 3 -16.87 -14.90 -12.83
C THR A 3 -17.20 -15.85 -11.70
N GLN A 4 -16.51 -15.73 -10.58
CA GLN A 4 -16.84 -16.49 -9.37
C GLN A 4 -18.03 -15.82 -8.68
N THR A 5 -19.13 -16.56 -8.57
CA THR A 5 -20.39 -16.09 -7.95
C THR A 5 -20.62 -16.63 -6.54
N ARG A 6 -19.71 -17.46 -6.03
CA ARG A 6 -19.80 -18.07 -4.69
C ARG A 6 -18.58 -17.68 -3.87
N PHE A 7 -18.79 -17.46 -2.56
CA PHE A 7 -17.70 -17.28 -1.61
C PHE A 7 -17.07 -18.65 -1.32
N GLU A 8 -15.76 -18.73 -1.48
CA GLU A 8 -14.97 -19.90 -1.12
C GLU A 8 -13.85 -19.48 -0.18
N PRO A 9 -13.52 -20.31 0.82
CA PRO A 9 -12.36 -20.05 1.67
C PRO A 9 -11.08 -20.00 0.84
N LEU A 10 -10.16 -19.12 1.25
CA LEU A 10 -8.85 -19.04 0.63
C LEU A 10 -8.07 -20.31 0.93
N ARG A 11 -7.67 -21.02 -0.11
CA ARG A 11 -6.90 -22.28 0.01
C ARG A 11 -5.47 -21.97 0.47
N ASP A 12 -4.88 -22.90 1.20
CA ASP A 12 -3.50 -22.84 1.68
C ASP A 12 -3.17 -21.60 2.57
N PHE A 13 -4.19 -21.04 3.23
CA PHE A 13 -4.02 -19.98 4.21
C PHE A 13 -4.64 -20.42 5.56
N SER A 14 -3.78 -20.70 6.54
CA SER A 14 -4.17 -21.26 7.84
C SER A 14 -4.11 -20.25 8.99
N GLU A 15 -3.59 -19.03 8.75
CA GLU A 15 -3.45 -18.02 9.79
C GLU A 15 -4.74 -17.22 9.96
N THR A 16 -4.90 -16.60 11.14
CA THR A 16 -6.05 -15.74 11.41
C THR A 16 -5.81 -14.35 10.85
N ALA A 17 -6.58 -13.97 9.83
CA ALA A 17 -6.54 -12.64 9.27
C ALA A 17 -7.19 -11.63 10.22
N GLN A 18 -6.55 -10.47 10.38
CA GLN A 18 -7.09 -9.30 11.08
C GLN A 18 -7.63 -8.28 10.08
N THR A 19 -6.90 -8.05 9.01
CA THR A 19 -7.24 -7.06 7.97
C THR A 19 -6.92 -7.63 6.60
N VAL A 20 -7.77 -7.34 5.64
CA VAL A 20 -7.55 -7.60 4.23
C VAL A 20 -7.68 -6.31 3.44
N VAL A 21 -6.78 -6.11 2.49
CA VAL A 21 -6.76 -4.95 1.59
C VAL A 21 -6.62 -5.47 0.17
N ALA A 22 -7.54 -5.08 -0.69
CA ALA A 22 -7.51 -5.45 -2.10
C ALA A 22 -7.37 -4.21 -2.98
N SER A 23 -6.55 -4.33 -4.01
CA SER A 23 -6.47 -3.39 -5.12
C SER A 23 -6.99 -4.06 -6.40
N SER A 24 -6.77 -3.43 -7.57
CA SER A 24 -7.16 -4.02 -8.86
C SER A 24 -6.49 -5.38 -9.12
N ASP A 25 -5.22 -5.53 -8.73
CA ASP A 25 -4.38 -6.60 -9.25
C ASP A 25 -3.73 -7.46 -8.15
N HIS A 26 -3.75 -7.03 -6.89
CA HIS A 26 -3.19 -7.78 -5.78
C HIS A 26 -3.92 -7.56 -4.46
N THR A 27 -3.68 -8.44 -3.52
CA THR A 27 -4.28 -8.43 -2.19
C THR A 27 -3.20 -8.56 -1.12
N LEU A 28 -3.37 -7.82 -0.03
CA LEU A 28 -2.58 -7.95 1.19
C LEU A 28 -3.46 -8.48 2.31
N ILE A 29 -2.91 -9.38 3.13
CA ILE A 29 -3.54 -9.84 4.37
C ILE A 29 -2.59 -9.50 5.52
N VAL A 30 -3.11 -8.85 6.55
CA VAL A 30 -2.42 -8.66 7.83
C VAL A 30 -3.04 -9.61 8.83
N THR A 31 -2.24 -10.46 9.45
CA THR A 31 -2.72 -11.43 10.44
C THR A 31 -2.80 -10.84 11.83
N THR A 32 -3.47 -11.52 12.75
CA THR A 32 -3.52 -11.15 14.18
C THR A 32 -2.16 -11.16 14.86
N GLN A 33 -1.18 -11.86 14.27
CA GLN A 33 0.22 -11.87 14.72
C GLN A 33 1.06 -10.74 14.12
N GLY A 34 0.46 -9.91 13.26
CA GLY A 34 1.17 -8.81 12.59
C GLY A 34 2.04 -9.24 11.40
N THR A 35 1.84 -10.44 10.88
CA THR A 35 2.49 -10.90 9.65
C THR A 35 1.72 -10.43 8.43
N VAL A 36 2.42 -10.16 7.33
CA VAL A 36 1.84 -9.74 6.06
C VAL A 36 1.96 -10.84 5.03
N TYR A 37 0.88 -11.13 4.35
CA TYR A 37 0.83 -11.99 3.19
C TYR A 37 0.37 -11.20 1.98
N SER A 38 0.89 -11.53 0.81
CA SER A 38 0.47 -10.94 -0.45
C SER A 38 0.26 -12.00 -1.52
N PHE A 39 -0.65 -11.72 -2.45
CA PHE A 39 -0.89 -12.54 -3.63
C PHE A 39 -1.56 -11.70 -4.73
N GLY A 40 -1.54 -12.19 -5.95
CA GLY A 40 -1.99 -11.48 -7.14
C GLY A 40 -0.82 -11.13 -8.06
N SER A 41 -0.93 -10.04 -8.79
CA SER A 41 0.07 -9.58 -9.73
C SER A 41 1.31 -8.99 -9.04
N ASN A 42 2.49 -9.27 -9.59
CA ASN A 42 3.77 -8.68 -9.19
C ASN A 42 4.43 -7.83 -10.30
N ARG A 43 3.69 -7.46 -11.34
CA ARG A 43 4.20 -6.68 -12.48
C ARG A 43 4.83 -5.36 -12.08
N MET A 44 4.36 -4.79 -10.99
CA MET A 44 4.81 -3.51 -10.43
C MET A 44 5.66 -3.69 -9.17
N GLY A 45 6.09 -4.92 -8.85
CA GLY A 45 6.83 -5.22 -7.63
C GLY A 45 5.99 -5.08 -6.35
N GLN A 46 4.66 -5.06 -6.47
CA GLN A 46 3.74 -4.74 -5.37
C GLN A 46 3.54 -5.87 -4.36
N LEU A 47 4.05 -7.08 -4.60
CA LEU A 47 3.93 -8.20 -3.66
C LEU A 47 4.97 -8.17 -2.53
N GLY A 48 6.08 -7.44 -2.69
CA GLY A 48 7.12 -7.33 -1.65
C GLY A 48 8.17 -8.44 -1.68
N PHE A 49 8.24 -9.22 -2.74
CA PHE A 49 9.25 -10.25 -2.98
C PHE A 49 9.43 -10.51 -4.48
N LEU A 50 10.56 -11.10 -4.83
CA LEU A 50 10.78 -11.62 -6.17
C LEU A 50 10.06 -12.97 -6.32
N LEU A 51 9.44 -13.19 -7.47
CA LEU A 51 8.96 -14.51 -7.86
C LEU A 51 10.14 -15.30 -8.44
N GLU A 52 10.44 -16.44 -7.84
CA GLU A 52 11.50 -17.33 -8.31
C GLU A 52 10.98 -18.15 -9.49
N GLU A 53 11.84 -18.39 -10.49
CA GLU A 53 11.55 -19.31 -11.58
C GLU A 53 11.26 -20.72 -10.99
N GLY A 54 10.04 -21.22 -11.15
CA GLY A 54 9.66 -22.57 -10.77
C GLY A 54 8.61 -22.72 -9.69
N GLN A 55 8.21 -21.69 -8.97
CA GLN A 55 7.15 -21.79 -7.95
C GLN A 55 5.73 -21.47 -8.47
N GLY A 56 5.58 -21.07 -9.71
CA GLY A 56 4.29 -20.66 -10.31
C GLY A 56 3.57 -21.72 -11.14
N ILE A 57 4.08 -22.93 -11.26
CA ILE A 57 3.46 -23.98 -12.09
C ILE A 57 3.03 -25.14 -11.24
N LEU A 58 1.72 -25.27 -11.01
CA LEU A 58 1.10 -26.53 -10.65
C LEU A 58 1.34 -27.53 -11.79
N SER A 59 2.12 -28.54 -11.44
CA SER A 59 2.54 -29.68 -12.21
C SER A 59 1.50 -30.24 -13.20
N SER A 60 1.89 -30.36 -14.44
CA SER A 60 1.59 -31.55 -15.19
C SER A 60 2.79 -31.93 -16.08
N SER A 61 3.35 -33.09 -15.73
CA SER A 61 4.14 -34.01 -16.54
C SER A 61 5.57 -33.67 -16.98
N SER A 62 6.47 -34.42 -16.38
CA SER A 62 7.61 -35.19 -16.96
C SER A 62 8.73 -34.46 -17.70
N GLY A 63 9.88 -34.48 -17.03
CA GLY A 63 11.14 -34.92 -17.65
C GLY A 63 11.97 -33.90 -18.38
N THR A 64 12.99 -33.38 -17.77
CA THR A 64 14.41 -33.54 -18.11
C THR A 64 15.28 -32.51 -17.39
N LYS A 65 16.21 -33.00 -16.61
CA LYS A 65 17.26 -32.18 -15.97
C LYS A 65 18.18 -31.57 -17.02
N ARG A 66 18.47 -30.30 -16.94
CA ARG A 66 19.75 -29.71 -17.36
C ARG A 66 20.18 -28.58 -16.44
N SER A 67 21.45 -28.63 -16.12
CA SER A 67 22.24 -27.94 -15.13
C SER A 67 22.32 -26.41 -15.29
N ALA A 68 22.52 -25.79 -14.13
CA ALA A 68 22.73 -24.37 -13.88
C ALA A 68 23.83 -23.72 -14.72
N ALA A 69 23.56 -22.48 -15.15
CA ALA A 69 24.56 -21.48 -15.40
C ALA A 69 24.08 -20.17 -14.78
N THR A 70 24.83 -19.69 -13.82
CA THR A 70 24.69 -18.41 -13.13
C THR A 70 24.90 -17.28 -14.14
N SER A 71 23.91 -16.47 -14.39
CA SER A 71 24.11 -15.17 -15.04
C SER A 71 23.29 -14.11 -14.32
N HIS A 72 24.00 -13.14 -13.75
CA HIS A 72 23.43 -11.87 -13.30
C HIS A 72 22.76 -11.18 -14.49
N THR A 73 21.45 -11.14 -14.49
CA THR A 73 20.72 -10.34 -15.46
C THR A 73 19.94 -9.27 -14.75
N GLY A 74 20.35 -8.03 -14.98
CA GLY A 74 19.71 -6.84 -14.49
C GLY A 74 18.25 -6.77 -14.92
N CYS A 75 17.41 -6.35 -14.03
CA CYS A 75 16.01 -6.02 -14.28
C CYS A 75 15.97 -4.76 -15.15
N THR A 76 15.69 -4.93 -16.42
CA THR A 76 15.38 -3.84 -17.34
C THR A 76 13.94 -4.01 -17.80
N SER A 77 12.99 -3.28 -17.18
CA SER A 77 11.86 -2.81 -17.95
C SER A 77 10.92 -1.92 -17.14
N LEU A 78 10.77 -0.71 -17.57
CA LEU A 78 9.80 0.29 -17.14
C LEU A 78 8.42 0.09 -17.79
N GLN A 79 8.23 -0.91 -18.65
CA GLN A 79 6.98 -1.20 -19.36
C GLN A 79 6.94 -2.65 -19.87
N GLY A 80 7.06 -3.63 -19.02
CA GLY A 80 7.01 -5.01 -19.50
C GLY A 80 6.81 -6.01 -18.39
N THR A 81 6.06 -7.00 -18.71
CA THR A 81 5.96 -8.27 -18.04
C THR A 81 7.34 -8.77 -17.65
N ILE A 82 7.56 -9.15 -16.42
CA ILE A 82 8.76 -9.87 -15.99
C ILE A 82 8.67 -11.25 -16.65
N ILE A 83 9.47 -11.46 -17.68
CA ILE A 83 9.55 -12.74 -18.40
C ILE A 83 10.70 -13.53 -17.81
N GLY A 84 10.43 -14.72 -17.30
CA GLY A 84 11.45 -15.67 -16.89
C GLY A 84 12.28 -16.18 -18.08
N ALA A 85 13.42 -16.80 -17.82
CA ALA A 85 14.34 -17.33 -18.83
C ALA A 85 13.70 -18.30 -19.84
N ASN A 86 12.51 -18.81 -19.54
CA ASN A 86 11.73 -19.75 -20.37
C ASN A 86 10.56 -19.06 -21.12
N GLY A 87 10.50 -17.73 -21.16
CA GLY A 87 9.43 -17.00 -21.83
C GLY A 87 8.07 -17.05 -21.12
N VAL A 88 8.01 -17.55 -19.89
CA VAL A 88 6.79 -17.60 -19.06
C VAL A 88 6.68 -16.32 -18.22
N GLU A 89 5.49 -15.72 -18.19
CA GLU A 89 5.19 -14.59 -17.32
C GLU A 89 5.28 -15.00 -15.85
N LEU A 90 6.28 -14.49 -15.11
CA LEU A 90 6.49 -14.74 -13.68
C LEU A 90 5.78 -13.70 -12.80
N ASP A 91 4.62 -13.23 -13.24
CA ASP A 91 4.01 -12.03 -12.66
C ASP A 91 2.91 -12.33 -11.65
N LEU A 92 2.54 -13.60 -11.46
CA LEU A 92 1.37 -13.95 -10.69
C LEU A 92 1.68 -14.91 -9.54
N GLN A 93 1.40 -14.48 -8.32
CA GLN A 93 1.36 -15.31 -7.12
C GLN A 93 -0.08 -15.68 -6.83
N VAL A 94 -0.46 -16.93 -7.02
CA VAL A 94 -1.86 -17.37 -6.91
C VAL A 94 -2.31 -17.55 -5.44
N THR A 95 -1.43 -18.04 -4.60
CA THR A 95 -1.70 -18.32 -3.18
C THR A 95 -1.02 -17.28 -2.28
N PRO A 96 -1.58 -16.99 -1.09
CA PRO A 96 -0.94 -16.08 -0.15
C PRO A 96 0.48 -16.51 0.19
N ARG A 97 1.44 -15.62 -0.02
CA ARG A 97 2.83 -15.81 0.36
C ARG A 97 3.25 -14.74 1.36
N ARG A 98 3.96 -15.14 2.41
CA ARG A 98 4.43 -14.23 3.44
C ARG A 98 5.45 -13.24 2.88
N VAL A 99 5.23 -11.96 3.17
CA VAL A 99 6.18 -10.89 2.89
C VAL A 99 7.24 -10.89 3.98
N LEU A 100 8.47 -11.08 3.59
CA LEU A 100 9.63 -11.18 4.48
C LEU A 100 10.49 -9.91 4.40
N GLY A 101 11.80 -10.06 4.39
CA GLY A 101 12.74 -8.94 4.38
C GLY A 101 12.62 -8.11 5.66
N PRO A 102 12.53 -6.79 5.55
CA PRO A 102 12.42 -5.91 6.72
C PRO A 102 11.22 -6.19 7.61
N LEU A 103 10.11 -6.72 7.06
CA LEU A 103 8.90 -7.03 7.83
C LEU A 103 8.98 -8.35 8.61
N LYS A 104 10.01 -9.16 8.43
CA LYS A 104 10.10 -10.49 9.03
C LYS A 104 9.95 -10.51 10.56
N ARG A 105 10.43 -9.46 11.23
CA ARG A 105 10.43 -9.32 12.69
C ARG A 105 9.52 -8.20 13.20
N GLU A 106 8.79 -7.57 12.30
CA GLU A 106 7.90 -6.47 12.62
C GLU A 106 6.49 -6.97 12.93
N VAL A 107 5.78 -6.23 13.78
CA VAL A 107 4.36 -6.42 14.03
C VAL A 107 3.61 -5.36 13.24
N VAL A 108 3.10 -5.75 12.08
CA VAL A 108 2.32 -4.87 11.21
C VAL A 108 0.92 -4.69 11.78
N LEU A 109 0.48 -3.45 11.89
CA LEU A 109 -0.83 -3.07 12.44
C LEU A 109 -1.87 -2.81 11.35
N GLY A 110 -1.45 -2.46 10.15
CA GLY A 110 -2.36 -2.21 9.04
C GLY A 110 -1.61 -2.01 7.73
N ALA A 111 -2.37 -1.97 6.64
CA ALA A 111 -1.86 -1.90 5.29
C ALA A 111 -2.80 -1.12 4.37
N ALA A 112 -2.28 -0.70 3.22
CA ALA A 112 -3.04 -0.20 2.08
C ALA A 112 -2.39 -0.69 0.79
N ALA A 113 -3.17 -0.70 -0.30
CA ALA A 113 -2.70 -1.11 -1.61
C ALA A 113 -3.30 -0.22 -2.69
N SER A 114 -2.47 0.18 -3.64
CA SER A 114 -2.90 0.72 -4.93
C SER A 114 -2.62 -0.30 -6.03
N ARG A 115 -2.93 0.01 -7.27
CA ARG A 115 -2.60 -0.88 -8.38
C ARG A 115 -1.09 -1.14 -8.50
N ILE A 116 -0.24 -0.18 -8.15
CA ILE A 116 1.20 -0.21 -8.43
C ILE A 116 2.08 -0.33 -7.19
N HIS A 117 1.54 -0.13 -5.98
CA HIS A 117 2.33 -0.20 -4.76
C HIS A 117 1.53 -0.67 -3.55
N SER A 118 2.26 -1.06 -2.55
CA SER A 118 1.76 -1.52 -1.25
C SER A 118 2.37 -0.72 -0.12
N VAL A 119 1.62 -0.60 0.96
CA VAL A 119 1.98 0.14 2.16
C VAL A 119 1.64 -0.69 3.39
N ALA A 120 2.53 -0.71 4.37
CA ALA A 120 2.28 -1.30 5.68
C ALA A 120 2.85 -0.41 6.78
N TYR A 121 2.24 -0.42 7.95
CA TYR A 121 2.75 0.32 9.09
C TYR A 121 2.76 -0.52 10.36
N THR A 122 3.72 -0.22 11.22
CA THR A 122 3.89 -0.78 12.56
C THR A 122 3.63 0.32 13.59
N ALA A 123 3.86 0.05 14.87
CA ALA A 123 3.72 1.04 15.91
C ALA A 123 4.63 2.27 15.75
N ASP A 124 5.77 2.13 15.06
CA ASP A 124 6.81 3.16 14.96
C ASP A 124 7.37 3.38 13.54
N ALA A 125 6.89 2.64 12.55
CA ALA A 125 7.45 2.68 11.20
C ALA A 125 6.39 2.57 10.10
N LEU A 126 6.69 3.17 8.95
CA LEU A 126 5.97 3.06 7.71
C LEU A 126 6.87 2.37 6.68
N TYR A 127 6.32 1.42 5.93
CA TYR A 127 6.99 0.69 4.86
C TYR A 127 6.20 0.82 3.57
N THR A 128 6.91 1.03 2.47
CA THR A 128 6.32 1.09 1.13
C THR A 128 7.13 0.23 0.17
N TRP A 129 6.49 -0.30 -0.85
CA TRP A 129 7.14 -1.04 -1.94
C TRP A 129 6.25 -1.07 -3.18
N GLY A 130 6.84 -1.44 -4.31
CA GLY A 130 6.22 -1.42 -5.63
C GLY A 130 6.85 -0.38 -6.55
N THR A 131 6.12 0.03 -7.58
CA THR A 131 6.56 1.07 -8.53
C THR A 131 6.45 2.45 -7.88
N ASN A 132 7.52 3.25 -8.06
CA ASN A 132 7.65 4.57 -7.46
C ASN A 132 7.37 5.68 -8.48
N ASN A 133 6.22 6.31 -8.36
CA ASN A 133 5.84 7.52 -9.07
C ASN A 133 5.99 8.78 -8.19
N GLY A 134 6.77 8.69 -7.10
CA GLY A 134 6.94 9.76 -6.10
C GLY A 134 6.06 9.62 -4.86
N GLN A 135 5.33 8.50 -4.72
CA GLN A 135 4.40 8.25 -3.61
C GLN A 135 4.96 7.29 -2.54
N LEU A 136 6.17 6.75 -2.75
CA LEU A 136 6.76 5.80 -1.80
C LEU A 136 7.51 6.47 -0.65
N GLY A 137 7.76 7.78 -0.71
CA GLY A 137 8.46 8.51 0.35
C GLY A 137 9.98 8.48 0.24
N TYR A 138 10.51 8.17 -0.93
CA TYR A 138 11.92 8.28 -1.30
C TYR A 138 12.04 8.55 -2.81
N ASP A 139 13.18 9.11 -3.22
CA ASP A 139 13.40 9.58 -4.59
C ASP A 139 13.13 8.50 -5.65
N ARG A 140 12.20 8.79 -6.55
CA ARG A 140 11.80 7.91 -7.66
C ARG A 140 12.89 7.71 -8.71
N HIS A 141 13.84 8.63 -8.85
CA HIS A 141 14.93 8.50 -9.80
C HIS A 141 15.99 7.52 -9.31
N SER A 142 16.24 7.47 -8.00
CA SER A 142 17.17 6.50 -7.40
C SER A 142 16.54 5.14 -7.15
N ALA A 143 15.23 5.07 -6.95
CA ALA A 143 14.48 3.85 -6.68
C ALA A 143 13.14 3.85 -7.44
N PRO A 144 13.15 3.69 -8.78
CA PRO A 144 11.93 3.68 -9.59
C PRO A 144 11.05 2.43 -9.33
N LEU A 145 11.68 1.35 -8.87
CA LEU A 145 11.04 0.10 -8.47
C LEU A 145 11.64 -0.38 -7.15
N GLN A 146 10.81 -0.56 -6.16
CA GLN A 146 11.19 -1.11 -4.85
C GLN A 146 10.49 -2.45 -4.64
N VAL A 147 11.20 -3.54 -4.85
CA VAL A 147 10.61 -4.89 -4.81
C VAL A 147 10.33 -5.36 -3.37
N GLN A 148 11.22 -5.07 -2.44
CA GLN A 148 11.04 -5.42 -1.03
C GLN A 148 10.53 -4.23 -0.21
N PRO A 149 9.77 -4.46 0.87
CA PRO A 149 9.38 -3.39 1.78
C PRO A 149 10.58 -2.54 2.19
N ARG A 150 10.45 -1.22 2.07
CA ARG A 150 11.47 -0.26 2.49
C ARG A 150 10.87 0.73 3.48
N ARG A 151 11.60 0.98 4.57
CA ARG A 151 11.19 1.95 5.58
C ARG A 151 11.22 3.36 5.03
N VAL A 152 10.15 4.10 5.25
CA VAL A 152 10.03 5.52 4.92
C VAL A 152 10.58 6.35 6.08
N THR A 153 11.51 7.25 5.78
CA THR A 153 12.16 8.11 6.78
C THR A 153 11.60 9.54 6.80
N LEU A 154 10.80 9.92 5.80
CA LEU A 154 10.20 11.26 5.72
C LEU A 154 9.12 11.51 6.77
N ILE A 155 8.52 10.44 7.32
CA ILE A 155 7.49 10.53 8.35
C ILE A 155 8.07 9.92 9.63
N SER A 156 8.24 10.76 10.65
CA SER A 156 8.77 10.37 11.96
C SER A 156 7.70 10.13 13.02
N VAL A 157 6.46 10.59 12.75
CA VAL A 157 5.33 10.43 13.66
C VAL A 157 4.65 9.08 13.36
N PRO A 158 4.27 8.30 14.40
CA PRO A 158 3.57 7.04 14.21
C PRO A 158 2.29 7.20 13.38
N VAL A 159 2.01 6.19 12.55
CA VAL A 159 0.86 6.15 11.64
C VAL A 159 -0.25 5.30 12.25
N ARG A 160 -1.49 5.75 12.13
CA ARG A 160 -2.70 5.03 12.59
C ARG A 160 -3.47 4.37 11.47
N GLN A 161 -3.42 4.95 10.28
CA GLN A 161 -4.11 4.45 9.10
C GLN A 161 -3.42 4.94 7.84
N VAL A 162 -3.50 4.15 6.79
CA VAL A 162 -2.97 4.47 5.46
C VAL A 162 -4.05 4.30 4.40
N ALA A 163 -3.93 5.08 3.33
CA ALA A 163 -4.71 4.94 2.11
C ALA A 163 -3.78 5.20 0.90
N ALA A 164 -3.93 4.44 -0.18
CA ALA A 164 -3.01 4.47 -1.29
C ALA A 164 -3.73 4.59 -2.64
N THR A 165 -3.31 5.57 -3.43
CA THR A 165 -3.65 5.72 -4.85
C THR A 165 -2.39 5.52 -5.69
N GLU A 166 -2.48 5.52 -7.02
CA GLU A 166 -1.29 5.33 -7.87
C GLU A 166 -0.26 6.47 -7.74
N PHE A 167 -0.66 7.64 -7.27
CA PHE A 167 0.20 8.84 -7.22
C PHE A 167 0.45 9.37 -5.82
N ALA A 168 -0.21 8.79 -4.82
CA ALA A 168 -0.09 9.30 -3.46
C ALA A 168 -0.31 8.20 -2.41
N THR A 169 0.38 8.36 -1.28
CA THR A 169 0.14 7.59 -0.07
C THR A 169 -0.26 8.54 1.05
N ALA A 170 -1.49 8.45 1.52
CA ALA A 170 -1.99 9.24 2.63
C ALA A 170 -1.82 8.48 3.94
N CYS A 171 -1.32 9.17 4.96
CA CYS A 171 -1.10 8.65 6.30
C CYS A 171 -1.87 9.49 7.31
N LEU A 172 -2.78 8.87 8.05
CA LEU A 172 -3.36 9.43 9.26
C LEU A 172 -2.37 9.17 10.41
N LEU A 173 -1.87 10.24 11.01
CA LEU A 173 -0.86 10.20 12.05
C LEU A 173 -1.48 10.07 13.45
N GLU A 174 -0.68 9.70 14.42
CA GLU A 174 -1.07 9.67 15.84
C GLU A 174 -1.51 11.04 16.38
N THR A 175 -1.00 12.10 15.78
CA THR A 175 -1.43 13.50 16.04
C THR A 175 -2.80 13.84 15.47
N TRP A 176 -3.47 12.92 14.77
CA TRP A 176 -4.73 13.11 14.03
C TRP A 176 -4.61 14.07 12.83
N ASP A 177 -3.41 14.37 12.41
CA ASP A 177 -3.13 15.07 11.16
C ASP A 177 -3.02 14.05 10.00
N VAL A 178 -3.28 14.52 8.79
CA VAL A 178 -3.07 13.73 7.58
C VAL A 178 -1.86 14.28 6.84
N THR A 179 -0.94 13.39 6.53
CA THR A 179 0.24 13.68 5.69
C THR A 179 0.18 12.80 4.45
N VAL A 180 0.55 13.36 3.31
CA VAL A 180 0.53 12.67 2.03
C VAL A 180 1.92 12.63 1.44
N LEU A 181 2.38 11.45 1.04
CA LEU A 181 3.56 11.24 0.21
C LEU A 181 3.17 11.39 -1.25
N HIS A 182 3.79 12.32 -1.96
CA HIS A 182 3.54 12.61 -3.36
C HIS A 182 4.70 13.40 -3.96
N GLY A 183 5.09 13.11 -5.21
CA GLY A 183 6.14 13.85 -5.90
C GLY A 183 7.49 13.84 -5.18
N ASP A 184 7.88 12.71 -4.56
CA ASP A 184 9.11 12.51 -3.78
C ASP A 184 9.20 13.34 -2.48
N ALA A 185 8.11 13.98 -2.08
CA ALA A 185 8.00 14.82 -0.88
C ALA A 185 6.82 14.39 -0.01
N HIS A 186 6.64 15.04 1.12
CA HIS A 186 5.46 14.87 1.97
C HIS A 186 4.80 16.20 2.25
N TYR A 187 3.47 16.18 2.32
CA TYR A 187 2.65 17.35 2.49
C TYR A 187 1.61 17.13 3.57
N ARG A 188 1.50 18.05 4.51
CA ARG A 188 0.41 18.05 5.48
C ARG A 188 -0.85 18.61 4.83
N ILE A 189 -1.96 17.91 4.95
CA ILE A 189 -3.25 18.35 4.43
C ILE A 189 -3.92 19.27 5.47
N PRO A 190 -4.16 20.56 5.15
CA PRO A 190 -4.90 21.46 6.03
C PRO A 190 -6.40 21.16 5.93
N PHE A 191 -7.04 20.93 7.06
CA PHE A 191 -8.49 20.81 7.14
C PHE A 191 -9.09 22.12 7.66
N PRO A 192 -10.13 22.67 7.01
CA PRO A 192 -10.74 23.92 7.44
C PRO A 192 -11.43 23.72 8.79
N THR A 193 -11.29 24.72 9.67
CA THR A 193 -12.09 24.81 10.88
C THR A 193 -13.50 25.22 10.50
N PRO A 194 -14.56 24.58 11.05
CA PRO A 194 -15.92 25.02 10.80
C PRO A 194 -16.08 26.50 11.14
N ARG A 195 -16.50 27.30 10.17
CA ARG A 195 -16.90 28.68 10.46
C ARG A 195 -18.32 28.60 11.01
N ILE A 196 -18.51 28.88 12.30
CA ILE A 196 -19.86 29.19 12.77
C ILE A 196 -20.20 30.58 12.19
N THR A 197 -21.06 30.62 11.21
CA THR A 197 -21.82 31.80 10.86
C THR A 197 -22.86 32.01 11.95
N SER A 198 -22.43 32.57 13.11
CA SER A 198 -23.39 33.02 14.12
C SER A 198 -23.93 34.38 13.70
N ASP A 199 -24.99 34.35 12.98
CA ASP A 199 -25.82 35.52 12.68
C ASP A 199 -26.76 35.88 13.85
N MET A 200 -26.39 35.51 15.06
CA MET A 200 -27.20 35.81 16.25
C MET A 200 -26.33 36.30 17.41
N GLY A 201 -26.30 37.64 17.50
CA GLY A 201 -26.32 38.33 18.77
C GLY A 201 -25.07 38.31 19.65
N MET A 202 -24.51 39.51 19.80
CA MET A 202 -23.63 39.93 20.89
C MET A 202 -23.78 39.13 22.18
N PHE A 203 -22.61 38.86 22.81
CA PHE A 203 -22.46 38.25 24.14
C PHE A 203 -22.50 36.71 24.23
N ARG A 204 -21.60 36.02 23.50
CA ARG A 204 -21.05 34.80 24.03
C ARG A 204 -19.51 34.87 24.00
N PRO A 205 -18.81 34.50 25.10
CA PRO A 205 -17.35 34.40 25.06
C PRO A 205 -16.98 33.47 23.91
N ARG A 206 -15.99 33.84 23.08
CA ARG A 206 -15.41 32.97 22.06
C ARG A 206 -14.83 31.73 22.76
N GLN A 207 -15.64 30.71 22.94
CA GLN A 207 -15.11 29.39 23.19
C GLN A 207 -14.32 29.04 21.93
N ALA A 208 -13.02 28.83 22.11
CA ALA A 208 -12.17 28.33 21.06
C ALA A 208 -12.83 27.05 20.50
N GLN A 209 -13.26 27.09 19.24
CA GLN A 209 -13.86 25.91 18.63
C GLN A 209 -12.83 24.81 18.56
N PRO A 210 -13.19 23.59 18.92
CA PRO A 210 -12.27 22.47 18.81
C PRO A 210 -11.85 22.32 17.35
N LYS A 211 -10.55 22.31 17.12
CA LYS A 211 -9.99 22.01 15.80
C LYS A 211 -10.47 20.60 15.39
N PRO A 212 -11.01 20.39 14.19
CA PRO A 212 -11.40 19.06 13.74
C PRO A 212 -10.16 18.15 13.70
N THR A 213 -10.30 16.96 14.26
CA THR A 213 -9.29 15.91 14.19
C THR A 213 -9.79 14.82 13.24
N ILE A 214 -8.93 14.37 12.35
CA ILE A 214 -9.31 13.33 11.40
C ILE A 214 -9.26 11.96 12.09
N ARG A 215 -10.33 11.18 11.94
CA ARG A 215 -10.48 9.86 12.58
C ARG A 215 -10.36 8.71 11.61
N LYS A 216 -10.65 8.93 10.34
CA LYS A 216 -10.60 7.91 9.31
C LYS A 216 -10.28 8.54 7.96
N ILE A 217 -9.50 7.83 7.15
CA ILE A 217 -9.22 8.18 5.76
C ILE A 217 -9.56 6.98 4.86
N THR A 218 -9.94 7.27 3.63
CA THR A 218 -10.14 6.28 2.57
C THR A 218 -9.84 6.92 1.22
N CYS A 219 -9.73 6.12 0.17
CA CYS A 219 -9.49 6.63 -1.17
C CYS A 219 -10.13 5.77 -2.25
N SER A 220 -10.32 6.36 -3.42
CA SER A 220 -10.69 5.70 -4.66
C SER A 220 -10.22 6.52 -5.85
N GLY A 221 -9.61 5.89 -6.86
CA GLY A 221 -9.03 6.59 -8.01
C GLY A 221 -7.97 7.61 -7.58
N THR A 222 -8.21 8.90 -7.80
CA THR A 222 -7.33 10.02 -7.39
C THR A 222 -7.87 10.78 -6.18
N THR A 223 -9.03 10.38 -5.65
CA THR A 223 -9.73 11.06 -4.58
C THR A 223 -9.47 10.40 -3.23
N PHE A 224 -9.16 11.23 -2.24
CA PHE A 224 -9.14 10.86 -0.84
C PHE A 224 -10.34 11.47 -0.11
N ALA A 225 -10.85 10.77 0.87
CA ALA A 225 -11.85 11.26 1.80
C ALA A 225 -11.37 11.10 3.23
N ALA A 226 -11.68 12.08 4.07
CA ALA A 226 -11.34 12.11 5.48
C ALA A 226 -12.59 12.42 6.32
N LEU A 227 -12.77 11.65 7.39
CA LEU A 227 -13.84 11.82 8.36
C LEU A 227 -13.28 12.44 9.63
N SER A 228 -13.87 13.57 10.09
CA SER A 228 -13.49 14.19 11.35
C SER A 228 -14.21 13.59 12.54
N ASN A 229 -13.72 13.90 13.75
CA ASN A 229 -14.37 13.58 15.01
C ASN A 229 -15.71 14.31 15.22
N LEU A 230 -15.96 15.36 14.43
CA LEU A 230 -17.20 16.12 14.47
C LEU A 230 -18.26 15.62 13.47
N GLY A 231 -17.91 14.59 12.67
CA GLY A 231 -18.79 14.05 11.64
C GLY A 231 -18.68 14.73 10.29
N ASP A 232 -17.75 15.69 10.13
CA ASP A 232 -17.51 16.34 8.84
C ASP A 232 -16.74 15.42 7.91
N VAL A 233 -17.09 15.45 6.63
CA VAL A 233 -16.40 14.73 5.56
C VAL A 233 -15.67 15.73 4.67
N PHE A 234 -14.38 15.52 4.51
CA PHE A 234 -13.52 16.30 3.61
C PHE A 234 -13.05 15.41 2.47
N THR A 235 -12.98 15.97 1.28
CA THR A 235 -12.38 15.29 0.12
C THR A 235 -11.26 16.14 -0.46
N PHE A 236 -10.22 15.48 -0.94
CA PHE A 236 -9.14 16.13 -1.67
C PHE A 236 -8.64 15.21 -2.79
N HIS A 237 -8.07 15.80 -3.82
CA HIS A 237 -7.60 15.10 -5.01
C HIS A 237 -6.09 15.26 -5.14
N ILE A 238 -5.43 14.18 -5.56
CA ILE A 238 -4.01 14.21 -5.90
C ILE A 238 -3.86 13.52 -7.25
N GLU A 239 -3.49 14.31 -8.24
CA GLU A 239 -3.32 13.90 -9.61
C GLU A 239 -1.84 13.62 -9.93
N HIS A 240 -1.60 13.09 -11.10
CA HIS A 240 -0.25 12.89 -11.63
C HIS A 240 0.51 14.23 -11.61
N PRO A 241 1.76 14.27 -11.10
CA PRO A 241 2.60 15.45 -11.29
C PRO A 241 2.83 15.65 -12.80
N SER A 242 2.43 16.79 -13.30
CA SER A 242 2.61 17.22 -14.70
C SER A 242 4.09 17.41 -15.04
#